data_3d65804386a3d894a2c5745609be7373
#
_entry.id   3d65804386a3d894a2c5745609be7373
#
_cell.length_a   1.000
_cell.length_b   1.000
_cell.length_c   1.000
_cell.angle_alpha   90.00
_cell.angle_beta   90.00
_cell.angle_gamma   90.00
#
_symmetry.space_group_name_H-M   'P 1'
#
loop_
_entity.id
_entity.type
_entity.pdbx_description
1 polymer ?
#
loop_
_entity_poly.entity_id
_entity_poly.type
_entity_poly.pdbx_seq_one_letter_code
_entity_poly.pdbx_strand_id
1 'polypeptide(L)'
;MIIWLASYPKSGNTLLRSMLSSYLFSEEGIFNFDQLKKIKQFPNKLTYESLGVDTSDHNELIKNSIRAQEELNKGKSVGFLKTHNMLYNFKGKYPFTDYNNSLGVVYVVRDPRNVVLSYARHVDVSAKEAVKVVTKSVSHDVMLQGNWSQHYLSWKAFRE
;
A
#
# COMPACT_ATOMS: atom_id res chain seq x y z
N MET A 1 9.08 -6.37 -12.08
CA MET A 1 9.47 -5.58 -10.89
C MET A 1 8.36 -4.62 -10.51
N ILE A 2 8.23 -4.27 -9.24
CA ILE A 2 7.12 -3.49 -8.69
C ILE A 2 7.51 -2.01 -8.58
N ILE A 3 6.61 -1.13 -9.04
CA ILE A 3 6.61 0.29 -8.66
C ILE A 3 5.48 0.49 -7.65
N TRP A 4 5.83 0.88 -6.45
CA TRP A 4 4.88 1.08 -5.38
C TRP A 4 4.12 2.40 -5.53
N LEU A 5 2.79 2.36 -5.43
CA LEU A 5 1.95 3.52 -5.19
C LEU A 5 1.60 3.52 -3.70
N ALA A 6 2.50 4.07 -2.91
CA ALA A 6 2.40 4.04 -1.46
C ALA A 6 1.79 5.33 -0.92
N SER A 7 0.97 5.21 0.10
CA SER A 7 0.41 6.36 0.81
C SER A 7 -0.16 5.96 2.16
N TYR A 8 -0.16 6.88 3.11
CA TYR A 8 -1.06 6.75 4.25
C TYR A 8 -2.52 6.74 3.79
N PRO A 9 -3.43 5.98 4.44
CA PRO A 9 -4.85 6.00 4.07
C PRO A 9 -5.42 7.41 3.95
N LYS A 10 -6.34 7.62 3.01
CA LYS A 10 -7.01 8.91 2.75
C LYS A 10 -6.11 10.03 2.20
N SER A 11 -4.91 9.70 1.72
CA SER A 11 -3.96 10.67 1.14
C SER A 11 -4.14 10.92 -0.36
N GLY A 12 -5.07 10.25 -1.05
CA GLY A 12 -5.33 10.47 -2.48
C GLY A 12 -4.81 9.36 -3.40
N ASN A 13 -4.46 8.20 -2.87
CA ASN A 13 -3.97 7.06 -3.67
C ASN A 13 -4.95 6.67 -4.79
N THR A 14 -6.27 6.71 -4.54
CA THR A 14 -7.28 6.42 -5.56
C THR A 14 -7.22 7.41 -6.72
N LEU A 15 -7.03 8.71 -6.45
CA LEU A 15 -6.88 9.73 -7.51
C LEU A 15 -5.64 9.44 -8.37
N LEU A 16 -4.48 9.20 -7.76
CA LEU A 16 -3.26 8.84 -8.50
C LEU A 16 -3.48 7.58 -9.36
N ARG A 17 -4.08 6.55 -8.78
CA ARG A 17 -4.39 5.30 -9.51
C ARG A 17 -5.34 5.54 -10.67
N SER A 18 -6.36 6.40 -10.51
CA SER A 18 -7.29 6.75 -11.57
C SER A 18 -6.57 7.43 -12.73
N MET A 19 -5.70 8.40 -12.45
CA MET A 19 -4.89 9.08 -13.46
C MET A 19 -3.96 8.10 -14.21
N LEU A 20 -3.22 7.29 -13.47
CA LEU A 20 -2.34 6.28 -14.05
C LEU A 20 -3.11 5.22 -14.84
N SER A 21 -4.26 4.79 -14.34
CA SER A 21 -5.09 3.81 -15.04
C SER A 21 -5.62 4.34 -16.37
N SER A 22 -6.07 5.59 -16.40
CA SER A 22 -6.50 6.25 -17.65
C SER A 22 -5.34 6.40 -18.62
N TYR A 23 -4.18 6.81 -18.14
CA TYR A 23 -3.00 6.99 -18.97
C TYR A 23 -2.47 5.68 -19.56
N LEU A 24 -2.43 4.61 -18.75
CA LEU A 24 -1.79 3.35 -19.15
C LEU A 24 -2.73 2.37 -19.87
N PHE A 25 -4.03 2.45 -19.62
CA PHE A 25 -4.98 1.41 -20.02
C PHE A 25 -6.19 1.93 -20.80
N SER A 26 -6.26 3.22 -21.10
CA SER A 26 -7.28 3.82 -21.97
C SER A 26 -6.63 4.36 -23.22
N GLU A 27 -7.20 4.09 -24.38
CA GLU A 27 -6.77 4.66 -25.65
C GLU A 27 -7.11 6.15 -25.74
N GLU A 28 -8.24 6.53 -25.15
CA GLU A 28 -8.77 7.91 -25.19
C GLU A 28 -8.41 8.73 -23.94
N GLY A 29 -7.71 8.15 -22.97
CA GLY A 29 -7.40 8.80 -21.69
C GLY A 29 -8.61 8.94 -20.75
N ILE A 30 -9.75 8.32 -21.08
CA ILE A 30 -10.99 8.40 -20.29
C ILE A 30 -10.91 7.42 -19.12
N PHE A 31 -11.21 7.92 -17.91
CA PHE A 31 -11.24 7.10 -16.72
C PHE A 31 -12.43 6.12 -16.70
N ASN A 32 -12.13 4.86 -16.36
CA ASN A 32 -13.12 3.83 -16.06
C ASN A 32 -12.70 3.07 -14.79
N PHE A 33 -13.66 2.76 -13.92
CA PHE A 33 -13.40 1.99 -12.69
C PHE A 33 -12.86 0.59 -12.93
N ASP A 34 -13.15 -0.05 -14.06
CA ASP A 34 -12.59 -1.36 -14.40
C ASP A 34 -11.09 -1.29 -14.69
N GLN A 35 -10.62 -0.19 -15.27
CA GLN A 35 -9.18 0.05 -15.46
C GLN A 35 -8.45 0.21 -14.12
N LEU A 36 -9.11 0.79 -13.11
CA LEU A 36 -8.54 0.92 -11.78
C LEU A 36 -8.19 -0.43 -11.15
N LYS A 37 -8.93 -1.49 -11.47
CA LYS A 37 -8.69 -2.86 -11.00
C LYS A 37 -7.39 -3.46 -11.54
N LYS A 38 -6.84 -2.93 -12.64
CA LYS A 38 -5.56 -3.37 -13.23
C LYS A 38 -4.37 -2.99 -12.34
N ILE A 39 -4.47 -1.93 -11.53
CA ILE A 39 -3.49 -1.59 -10.50
C ILE A 39 -3.96 -2.21 -9.18
N LYS A 40 -3.48 -3.41 -8.89
CA LYS A 40 -3.90 -4.20 -7.72
C LYS A 40 -3.36 -3.62 -6.41
N GLN A 41 -3.99 -3.99 -5.32
CA GLN A 41 -3.49 -3.71 -3.97
C GLN A 41 -2.59 -4.83 -3.49
N PHE A 42 -1.54 -4.48 -2.75
CA PHE A 42 -0.72 -5.39 -1.98
C PHE A 42 -0.65 -4.92 -0.51
N PRO A 43 -0.76 -5.80 0.48
CA PRO A 43 -1.00 -7.25 0.34
C PRO A 43 -2.36 -7.60 -0.28
N ASN A 44 -2.44 -8.77 -0.92
CA ASN A 44 -3.65 -9.31 -1.52
C ASN A 44 -3.78 -10.78 -1.13
N LYS A 45 -4.87 -11.16 -0.47
CA LYS A 45 -5.09 -12.53 0.04
C LYS A 45 -4.91 -13.60 -1.03
N LEU A 46 -5.46 -13.39 -2.22
CA LEU A 46 -5.37 -14.38 -3.31
C LEU A 46 -3.92 -14.74 -3.67
N THR A 47 -3.00 -13.77 -3.62
CA THR A 47 -1.57 -14.02 -3.89
C THR A 47 -0.96 -14.91 -2.81
N TYR A 48 -1.31 -14.72 -1.55
CA TYR A 48 -0.81 -15.56 -0.46
C TYR A 48 -1.44 -16.95 -0.47
N GLU A 49 -2.73 -17.05 -0.72
CA GLU A 49 -3.46 -18.32 -0.84
C GLU A 49 -2.88 -19.19 -1.95
N SER A 50 -2.54 -18.61 -3.11
CA SER A 50 -1.88 -19.34 -4.21
C SER A 50 -0.50 -19.90 -3.85
N LEU A 51 0.12 -19.38 -2.79
CA LEU A 51 1.39 -19.86 -2.24
C LEU A 51 1.22 -20.83 -1.07
N GLY A 52 -0.01 -21.16 -0.72
CA GLY A 52 -0.33 -22.01 0.44
C GLY A 52 -0.09 -21.34 1.79
N VAL A 53 -0.07 -20.00 1.84
CA VAL A 53 0.10 -19.24 3.07
C VAL A 53 -1.24 -19.07 3.77
N ASP A 54 -1.28 -19.33 5.07
CA ASP A 54 -2.46 -19.07 5.89
C ASP A 54 -2.72 -17.57 6.00
N THR A 55 -3.79 -17.10 5.36
CA THR A 55 -4.18 -15.69 5.35
C THR A 55 -4.96 -15.26 6.58
N SER A 56 -5.24 -16.16 7.51
CA SER A 56 -5.82 -15.85 8.82
C SER A 56 -4.74 -15.46 9.85
N ASP A 57 -3.49 -15.92 9.66
CA ASP A 57 -2.35 -15.53 10.50
C ASP A 57 -1.61 -14.33 9.89
N HIS A 58 -1.77 -13.19 10.54
CA HIS A 58 -1.12 -11.95 10.15
C HIS A 58 0.42 -12.05 10.12
N ASN A 59 1.02 -12.81 11.03
CA ASN A 59 2.47 -13.00 11.04
C ASN A 59 2.94 -13.80 9.82
N GLU A 60 2.16 -14.78 9.37
CA GLU A 60 2.48 -15.53 8.16
C GLU A 60 2.43 -14.64 6.91
N LEU A 61 1.47 -13.72 6.82
CA LEU A 61 1.44 -12.74 5.74
C LEU A 61 2.69 -11.85 5.73
N ILE A 62 3.10 -11.34 6.91
CA ILE A 62 4.29 -10.51 7.04
C ILE A 62 5.56 -11.29 6.65
N LYS A 63 5.73 -12.52 7.15
CA LYS A 63 6.90 -13.36 6.87
C LYS A 63 7.03 -13.73 5.38
N ASN A 64 5.91 -13.86 4.69
CA ASN A 64 5.87 -14.25 3.28
C ASN A 64 5.72 -13.06 2.31
N SER A 65 5.89 -11.80 2.77
CA SER A 65 5.77 -10.61 1.93
C SER A 65 6.70 -10.64 0.71
N ILE A 66 7.97 -10.98 0.91
CA ILE A 66 8.95 -11.08 -0.19
C ILE A 66 8.57 -12.20 -1.15
N ARG A 67 8.27 -13.39 -0.64
CA ARG A 67 7.86 -14.54 -1.48
C ARG A 67 6.62 -14.23 -2.32
N ALA A 68 5.65 -13.49 -1.78
CA ALA A 68 4.47 -13.06 -2.51
C ALA A 68 4.81 -12.06 -3.64
N GLN A 69 5.81 -11.21 -3.44
CA GLN A 69 6.30 -10.28 -4.46
C GLN A 69 7.12 -11.00 -5.54
N GLU A 70 7.94 -11.96 -5.17
CA GLU A 70 8.64 -12.83 -6.13
C GLU A 70 7.66 -13.54 -7.06
N GLU A 71 6.55 -14.04 -6.53
CA GLU A 71 5.47 -14.66 -7.32
C GLU A 71 4.88 -13.67 -8.33
N LEU A 72 4.56 -12.44 -7.89
CA LEU A 72 4.04 -11.39 -8.77
C LEU A 72 5.06 -10.96 -9.85
N ASN A 73 6.34 -11.06 -9.55
CA ASN A 73 7.42 -10.67 -10.46
C ASN A 73 7.83 -11.76 -11.48
N LYS A 74 7.31 -12.98 -11.37
CA LYS A 74 7.62 -14.09 -12.33
C LYS A 74 7.35 -13.71 -13.79
N GLY A 75 6.36 -12.86 -14.03
CA GLY A 75 6.03 -12.36 -15.38
C GLY A 75 7.07 -11.42 -15.99
N LYS A 76 8.15 -11.04 -15.26
CA LYS A 76 9.24 -10.16 -15.67
C LYS A 76 8.81 -8.79 -16.23
N SER A 77 7.57 -8.39 -16.04
CA SER A 77 7.06 -7.07 -16.40
C SER A 77 7.21 -6.09 -15.24
N VAL A 78 7.23 -4.79 -15.57
CA VAL A 78 7.09 -3.73 -14.56
C VAL A 78 5.60 -3.48 -14.31
N GLY A 79 5.19 -3.52 -13.07
CA GLY A 79 3.80 -3.30 -12.68
C GLY A 79 3.66 -2.35 -11.50
N PHE A 80 2.54 -1.63 -11.47
CA PHE A 80 2.19 -0.79 -10.33
C PHE A 80 1.36 -1.57 -9.31
N LEU A 81 1.72 -1.47 -8.03
CA LEU A 81 0.92 -2.00 -6.93
C LEU A 81 0.64 -0.90 -5.90
N LYS A 82 -0.63 -0.80 -5.50
CA LYS A 82 -1.04 0.09 -4.42
C LYS A 82 -0.73 -0.54 -3.07
N THR A 83 -0.20 0.27 -2.14
CA THR A 83 -0.12 -0.14 -0.73
C THR A 83 -0.45 0.99 0.24
N HIS A 84 -0.95 0.60 1.43
CA HIS A 84 -1.08 1.45 2.61
C HIS A 84 -0.22 0.93 3.77
N ASN A 85 0.62 -0.06 3.54
CA ASN A 85 1.62 -0.45 4.51
C ASN A 85 2.72 0.61 4.61
N MET A 86 3.20 0.85 5.80
CA MET A 86 4.50 1.48 5.98
C MET A 86 5.61 0.55 5.46
N LEU A 87 6.75 1.08 5.13
CA LEU A 87 7.94 0.29 4.85
C LEU A 87 8.49 -0.22 6.18
N TYR A 88 8.24 -1.47 6.49
CA TYR A 88 8.67 -2.11 7.73
C TYR A 88 9.75 -3.16 7.50
N ASN A 89 10.49 -3.46 8.54
CA ASN A 89 11.28 -4.68 8.66
C ASN A 89 10.91 -5.36 9.98
N PHE A 90 9.99 -6.32 9.91
CA PHE A 90 9.44 -6.97 11.09
C PHE A 90 10.49 -7.87 11.74
N LYS A 91 10.76 -7.60 13.02
CA LYS A 91 11.82 -8.27 13.80
C LYS A 91 13.21 -8.21 13.17
N GLY A 92 13.49 -7.20 12.32
CA GLY A 92 14.78 -7.08 11.62
C GLY A 92 15.07 -8.17 10.57
N LYS A 93 14.08 -9.04 10.28
CA LYS A 93 14.26 -10.22 9.42
C LYS A 93 13.28 -10.27 8.26
N TYR A 94 12.10 -9.71 8.42
CA TYR A 94 11.03 -9.81 7.45
C TYR A 94 10.67 -8.43 6.91
N PRO A 95 11.36 -7.95 5.86
CA PRO A 95 11.07 -6.65 5.26
C PRO A 95 9.76 -6.70 4.47
N PHE A 96 9.08 -5.55 4.39
CA PHE A 96 7.91 -5.40 3.53
C PHE A 96 8.24 -5.64 2.06
N THR A 97 9.34 -5.07 1.59
CA THR A 97 9.88 -5.24 0.24
C THR A 97 11.40 -5.08 0.23
N ASP A 98 12.03 -5.41 -0.90
CA ASP A 98 13.46 -5.25 -1.14
C ASP A 98 13.73 -4.71 -2.56
N TYR A 99 14.99 -4.42 -2.86
CA TYR A 99 15.43 -3.91 -4.17
C TYR A 99 15.41 -4.98 -5.28
N ASN A 100 15.38 -6.27 -4.94
CA ASN A 100 15.26 -7.33 -5.93
C ASN A 100 13.83 -7.40 -6.49
N ASN A 101 12.84 -7.01 -5.68
CA ASN A 101 11.42 -7.05 -6.04
C ASN A 101 10.87 -5.70 -6.49
N SER A 102 11.50 -4.60 -6.06
CA SER A 102 10.98 -3.25 -6.26
C SER A 102 11.89 -2.38 -7.09
N LEU A 103 11.32 -1.73 -8.09
CA LEU A 103 12.01 -0.76 -8.94
C LEU A 103 11.99 0.66 -8.33
N GLY A 104 10.94 0.99 -7.58
CA GLY A 104 10.82 2.31 -6.97
C GLY A 104 9.47 2.53 -6.28
N VAL A 105 9.27 3.75 -5.81
CA VAL A 105 8.04 4.17 -5.13
C VAL A 105 7.60 5.56 -5.58
N VAL A 106 6.31 5.70 -5.82
CA VAL A 106 5.60 6.99 -5.87
C VAL A 106 4.83 7.12 -4.57
N TYR A 107 5.28 8.02 -3.71
CA TYR A 107 4.66 8.22 -2.41
C TYR A 107 3.71 9.42 -2.44
N VAL A 108 2.42 9.17 -2.18
CA VAL A 108 1.40 10.22 -2.13
C VAL A 108 1.25 10.70 -0.70
N VAL A 109 1.60 11.97 -0.49
CA VAL A 109 1.48 12.65 0.80
C VAL A 109 0.32 13.65 0.81
N ARG A 110 -0.37 13.75 1.91
CA ARG A 110 -1.42 14.73 2.15
C ARG A 110 -1.27 15.33 3.53
N ASP A 111 -1.64 16.61 3.70
CA ASP A 111 -1.68 17.27 5.00
C ASP A 111 -2.46 16.40 6.02
N PRO A 112 -1.84 16.03 7.16
CA PRO A 112 -2.45 15.15 8.14
C PRO A 112 -3.76 15.69 8.71
N ARG A 113 -3.95 17.01 8.78
CA ARG A 113 -5.22 17.62 9.21
C ARG A 113 -6.36 17.24 8.26
N ASN A 114 -6.09 17.28 6.95
CA ASN A 114 -7.05 16.85 5.93
C ASN A 114 -7.23 15.33 5.90
N VAL A 115 -6.19 14.56 6.24
CA VAL A 115 -6.29 13.10 6.40
C VAL A 115 -7.24 12.76 7.55
N VAL A 116 -7.10 13.42 8.71
CA VAL A 116 -7.99 13.25 9.87
C VAL A 116 -9.45 13.44 9.48
N LEU A 117 -9.78 14.57 8.83
CA LEU A 117 -11.16 14.88 8.43
C LEU A 117 -11.72 13.86 7.41
N SER A 118 -10.88 13.44 6.47
CA SER A 118 -11.27 12.44 5.47
C SER A 118 -11.42 11.04 6.07
N TYR A 119 -10.60 10.71 7.06
CA TYR A 119 -10.69 9.44 7.79
C TYR A 119 -11.95 9.40 8.66
N ALA A 120 -12.21 10.46 9.43
CA ALA A 120 -13.39 10.58 10.28
C ALA A 120 -14.70 10.32 9.50
N ARG A 121 -14.85 10.94 8.32
CA ARG A 121 -16.00 10.72 7.43
C ARG A 121 -16.06 9.31 6.85
N HIS A 122 -14.92 8.67 6.64
CA HIS A 122 -14.85 7.35 6.00
C HIS A 122 -15.28 6.21 6.93
N VAL A 123 -14.94 6.33 8.21
CA VAL A 123 -15.25 5.31 9.22
C VAL A 123 -16.34 5.75 10.20
N ASP A 124 -17.00 6.88 9.92
CA ASP A 124 -18.10 7.45 10.70
C ASP A 124 -17.76 7.63 12.19
N VAL A 125 -16.64 8.32 12.46
CA VAL A 125 -16.21 8.65 13.82
C VAL A 125 -15.98 10.15 13.98
N SER A 126 -15.87 10.62 15.22
CA SER A 126 -15.53 12.01 15.51
C SER A 126 -14.11 12.37 15.04
N ALA A 127 -13.85 13.64 14.72
CA ALA A 127 -12.52 14.13 14.39
C ALA A 127 -11.51 13.85 15.54
N LYS A 128 -11.95 13.90 16.80
CA LYS A 128 -11.11 13.60 17.97
C LYS A 128 -10.65 12.14 17.99
N GLU A 129 -11.51 11.21 17.61
CA GLU A 129 -11.17 9.79 17.47
C GLU A 129 -10.25 9.56 16.27
N ALA A 130 -10.55 10.18 15.15
CA ALA A 130 -9.69 10.10 13.96
C ALA A 130 -8.27 10.63 14.22
N VAL A 131 -8.11 11.71 15.01
CA VAL A 131 -6.79 12.20 15.45
C VAL A 131 -6.02 11.10 16.18
N LYS A 132 -6.69 10.35 17.10
CA LYS A 132 -6.01 9.26 17.83
C LYS A 132 -5.49 8.19 16.87
N VAL A 133 -6.25 7.84 15.84
CA VAL A 133 -5.83 6.83 14.85
C VAL A 133 -4.66 7.34 14.02
N VAL A 134 -4.73 8.56 13.51
CA VAL A 134 -3.69 9.14 12.64
C VAL A 134 -2.38 9.41 13.39
N THR A 135 -2.45 9.67 14.69
CA THR A 135 -1.27 9.95 15.54
C THR A 135 -0.73 8.73 16.28
N LYS A 136 -1.50 7.65 16.40
CA LYS A 136 -1.07 6.40 17.04
C LYS A 136 -0.76 5.35 15.97
N SER A 137 0.15 4.43 16.29
CA SER A 137 0.40 3.26 15.44
C SER A 137 -0.81 2.33 15.53
N VAL A 138 -1.45 2.10 14.40
CA VAL A 138 -2.57 1.16 14.28
C VAL A 138 -2.20 0.12 13.24
N SER A 139 -2.38 -1.14 13.58
CA SER A 139 -2.39 -2.23 12.62
C SER A 139 -3.83 -2.65 12.36
N HIS A 140 -4.22 -2.75 11.11
CA HIS A 140 -5.53 -3.27 10.72
C HIS A 140 -5.32 -4.49 9.82
N ASP A 141 -5.85 -5.62 10.24
CA ASP A 141 -5.80 -6.89 9.50
C ASP A 141 -4.41 -7.17 8.89
N VAL A 142 -4.32 -7.14 7.57
CA VAL A 142 -3.09 -7.43 6.82
C VAL A 142 -2.16 -6.22 6.62
N MET A 143 -2.48 -5.06 7.21
CA MET A 143 -1.74 -3.82 6.98
C MET A 143 -1.06 -3.29 8.24
N LEU A 144 0.26 -3.14 8.17
CA LEU A 144 1.05 -2.41 9.17
C LEU A 144 1.18 -0.96 8.71
N GLN A 145 0.29 -0.09 9.18
CA GLN A 145 0.27 1.30 8.74
C GLN A 145 1.18 2.21 9.56
N GLY A 146 1.38 1.90 10.83
CA GLY A 146 2.00 2.85 11.75
C GLY A 146 1.13 4.11 11.94
N ASN A 147 1.68 5.14 12.58
CA ASN A 147 1.08 6.47 12.53
C ASN A 147 1.49 7.22 11.24
N TRP A 148 0.85 8.36 10.99
CA TRP A 148 1.11 9.14 9.77
C TRP A 148 2.59 9.50 9.57
N SER A 149 3.28 9.96 10.64
CA SER A 149 4.68 10.34 10.58
C SER A 149 5.59 9.15 10.35
N GLN A 150 5.36 8.03 11.05
CA GLN A 150 6.13 6.79 10.87
C GLN A 150 5.98 6.25 9.45
N HIS A 151 4.75 6.27 8.92
CA HIS A 151 4.48 5.83 7.56
C HIS A 151 5.26 6.67 6.54
N TYR A 152 5.19 7.99 6.66
CA TYR A 152 5.92 8.90 5.77
C TYR A 152 7.43 8.68 5.85
N LEU A 153 7.99 8.68 7.07
CA LEU A 153 9.42 8.53 7.27
C LEU A 153 9.94 7.17 6.81
N SER A 154 9.16 6.10 6.96
CA SER A 154 9.55 4.78 6.49
C SER A 154 9.76 4.74 4.98
N TRP A 155 8.83 5.28 4.19
CA TRP A 155 8.97 5.32 2.74
C TRP A 155 9.99 6.34 2.25
N LYS A 156 10.21 7.44 3.00
CA LYS A 156 11.30 8.37 2.72
C LYS A 156 12.68 7.72 2.82
N ALA A 157 12.81 6.67 3.63
CA ALA A 157 14.04 5.91 3.77
C ALA A 157 14.27 4.88 2.63
N PHE A 158 13.27 4.67 1.75
CA PHE A 158 13.42 3.81 0.57
C PHE A 158 14.24 4.56 -0.50
N ARG A 159 15.56 4.42 -0.40
CA ARG A 159 16.55 5.01 -1.31
C ARG A 159 17.60 3.95 -1.63
N GLU A 160 18.19 4.07 -2.80
CA GLU A 160 19.41 3.34 -3.15
C GLU A 160 20.56 3.68 -2.23
#